data_ac403f58a30b3648d6f709433690fd5b
#
_entry.id   ac403f58a30b3648d6f709433690fd5b
#
_cell.length_a   1.000
_cell.length_b   1.000
_cell.length_c   1.000
_cell.angle_alpha   90.00
_cell.angle_beta   90.00
_cell.angle_gamma   90.00
#
_symmetry.space_group_name_H-M   'P 1'
#
loop_
_entity.id
_entity.type
_entity.pdbx_description
1 polymer ?
#
loop_
_entity_poly.entity_id
_entity_poly.type
_entity_poly.pdbx_seq_one_letter_code
_entity_poly.pdbx_strand_id
1 'polypeptide(L)'
;DTRDFAHGTDAPAAYINIYSSNRDEWLISPSFDLSGVNYYLNVDVAATEYLSSFSTDDPVDAIWGVDDFVSLMVSEDSGSTWVELYTWDGNNSPGAAGAAMPELNLSAYTGLAKFAFYAESTVDNADIDFFVDNFSITSTPLGLEDVNTKSNFTYFPNPVNNVLSIKAQASIDSITVYNMLGQTVVRSTPNTATTAVDMSGLHTGAYFVQVAINNSIETVRVIKN
;
A
#
# COMPACT_ATOMS: atom_id res chain seq x y z
N ASP A 1 3.93 6.46 23.47
CA ASP A 1 5.40 6.49 23.49
C ASP A 1 5.98 6.26 22.10
N THR A 2 7.28 6.42 21.93
CA THR A 2 8.00 6.15 20.67
C THR A 2 9.26 5.35 20.95
N ARG A 3 9.54 4.39 20.09
CA ARG A 3 10.77 3.58 20.03
C ARG A 3 11.13 3.30 18.57
N ASP A 4 12.34 2.80 18.34
CA ASP A 4 12.71 2.32 17.01
C ASP A 4 11.82 1.13 16.65
N PHE A 5 11.27 1.15 15.42
CA PHE A 5 10.31 0.16 14.95
C PHE A 5 10.88 -1.26 15.09
N ALA A 6 10.10 -2.14 15.71
CA ALA A 6 10.48 -3.53 15.98
C ALA A 6 11.86 -3.68 16.69
N HIS A 7 12.23 -2.73 17.56
CA HIS A 7 13.54 -2.64 18.22
C HIS A 7 14.75 -2.56 17.27
N GLY A 8 14.52 -2.18 16.01
CA GLY A 8 15.56 -1.97 15.02
C GLY A 8 16.34 -0.68 15.21
N THR A 9 16.99 -0.21 14.15
CA THR A 9 17.77 1.03 14.11
C THR A 9 17.11 2.13 13.27
N ASP A 10 15.87 1.92 12.88
CA ASP A 10 15.10 2.82 12.02
C ASP A 10 14.52 4.01 12.79
N ALA A 11 13.78 4.87 12.08
CA ALA A 11 13.16 6.03 12.69
C ALA A 11 12.16 5.63 13.79
N PRO A 12 11.94 6.48 14.82
CA PRO A 12 11.03 6.16 15.90
C PRO A 12 9.60 5.93 15.41
N ALA A 13 9.03 4.78 15.76
CA ALA A 13 7.64 4.41 15.58
C ALA A 13 6.80 4.71 16.83
N ALA A 14 5.50 4.82 16.68
CA ALA A 14 4.61 4.77 17.82
C ALA A 14 4.58 3.34 18.38
N TYR A 15 4.61 3.20 19.71
CA TYR A 15 4.52 1.88 20.32
C TYR A 15 3.74 1.91 21.62
N ILE A 16 3.21 0.74 21.98
CA ILE A 16 2.65 0.48 23.30
C ILE A 16 3.19 -0.84 23.84
N ASN A 17 3.50 -0.87 25.14
CA ASN A 17 3.75 -2.11 25.85
C ASN A 17 2.41 -2.60 26.45
N ILE A 18 2.00 -3.78 26.01
CA ILE A 18 0.80 -4.47 26.50
C ILE A 18 1.29 -5.45 27.56
N TYR A 19 1.07 -5.11 28.82
CA TYR A 19 1.54 -5.88 29.96
C TYR A 19 0.60 -5.69 31.16
N SER A 20 0.26 -6.78 31.81
CA SER A 20 -0.57 -6.79 33.01
C SER A 20 -2.04 -6.38 32.77
N SER A 21 -2.88 -6.60 33.78
CA SER A 21 -4.30 -6.31 33.72
C SER A 21 -4.61 -4.81 33.58
N ASN A 22 -5.69 -4.47 32.88
CA ASN A 22 -6.26 -3.13 32.71
C ASN A 22 -5.46 -2.19 31.77
N ARG A 23 -4.98 -2.73 30.65
CA ARG A 23 -4.65 -1.87 29.52
C ARG A 23 -5.91 -1.57 28.72
N ASP A 24 -6.11 -0.31 28.44
CA ASP A 24 -7.22 0.28 27.68
C ASP A 24 -6.66 1.57 27.09
N GLU A 25 -5.89 1.44 26.02
CA GLU A 25 -5.07 2.52 25.49
C GLU A 25 -5.44 2.83 24.05
N TRP A 26 -5.50 4.10 23.73
CA TRP A 26 -5.89 4.60 22.43
C TRP A 26 -4.82 5.50 21.82
N LEU A 27 -4.38 5.18 20.61
CA LEU A 27 -3.61 6.08 19.74
C LEU A 27 -4.54 6.59 18.64
N ILE A 28 -5.00 7.83 18.76
CA ILE A 28 -6.02 8.40 17.86
C ILE A 28 -5.37 9.35 16.87
N SER A 29 -5.69 9.21 15.58
CA SER A 29 -5.21 10.06 14.51
C SER A 29 -5.90 11.44 14.50
N PRO A 30 -5.32 12.43 13.80
CA PRO A 30 -6.09 13.57 13.29
C PRO A 30 -7.27 13.12 12.42
N SER A 31 -8.18 14.05 12.09
CA SER A 31 -9.26 13.78 11.14
C SER A 31 -8.73 13.81 9.70
N PHE A 32 -9.20 12.86 8.89
CA PHE A 32 -8.98 12.78 7.45
C PHE A 32 -10.28 13.06 6.72
N ASP A 33 -10.23 13.79 5.61
CA ASP A 33 -11.39 14.00 4.75
C ASP A 33 -11.40 12.92 3.65
N LEU A 34 -12.35 12.00 3.75
CA LEU A 34 -12.55 10.89 2.82
C LEU A 34 -13.60 11.24 1.74
N SER A 35 -13.92 12.51 1.56
CA SER A 35 -14.90 12.93 0.53
C SER A 35 -14.32 12.80 -0.88
N GLY A 36 -15.07 12.28 -1.80
CA GLY A 36 -14.89 12.43 -3.25
C GLY A 36 -14.33 11.24 -4.01
N VAL A 37 -13.28 10.57 -3.55
CA VAL A 37 -12.66 9.41 -4.22
C VAL A 37 -12.48 8.25 -3.26
N ASN A 38 -12.18 7.08 -3.79
CA ASN A 38 -11.82 5.95 -2.95
C ASN A 38 -10.46 6.21 -2.29
N TYR A 39 -10.41 5.95 -0.99
CA TYR A 39 -9.19 6.04 -0.21
C TYR A 39 -8.78 4.65 0.28
N TYR A 40 -7.50 4.51 0.56
CA TYR A 40 -6.87 3.29 1.03
C TYR A 40 -6.00 3.61 2.24
N LEU A 41 -6.10 2.79 3.27
CA LEU A 41 -5.27 2.89 4.47
C LEU A 41 -4.15 1.88 4.39
N ASN A 42 -2.94 2.35 4.67
CA ASN A 42 -1.73 1.55 4.77
C ASN A 42 -1.04 1.84 6.09
N VAL A 43 -0.46 0.82 6.70
CA VAL A 43 0.29 0.91 7.95
C VAL A 43 1.24 -0.27 8.07
N ASP A 44 2.41 -0.02 8.64
CA ASP A 44 3.35 -1.04 9.04
C ASP A 44 3.20 -1.29 10.54
N VAL A 45 3.16 -2.55 10.93
CA VAL A 45 3.00 -2.99 12.32
C VAL A 45 4.00 -4.08 12.66
N ALA A 46 4.40 -4.16 13.93
CA ALA A 46 5.19 -5.25 14.46
C ALA A 46 4.74 -5.59 15.88
N ALA A 47 4.96 -6.81 16.30
CA ALA A 47 4.71 -7.26 17.66
C ALA A 47 5.88 -8.12 18.14
N THR A 48 6.53 -7.70 19.23
CA THR A 48 7.67 -8.38 19.81
C THR A 48 7.42 -8.73 21.26
N GLU A 49 8.16 -9.68 21.79
CA GLU A 49 8.30 -9.76 23.24
C GLU A 49 8.91 -8.46 23.78
N TYR A 50 8.53 -8.08 25.00
CA TYR A 50 9.16 -6.96 25.68
C TYR A 50 10.64 -7.25 25.96
N LEU A 51 11.49 -6.37 25.48
CA LEU A 51 12.92 -6.44 25.78
C LEU A 51 13.25 -5.45 26.89
N SER A 52 13.55 -5.96 28.07
CA SER A 52 13.87 -5.16 29.28
C SER A 52 15.21 -4.40 29.18
N SER A 53 16.03 -4.72 28.19
CA SER A 53 17.27 -3.99 27.88
C SER A 53 17.23 -3.54 26.43
N PHE A 54 17.84 -2.41 26.12
CA PHE A 54 18.12 -1.96 24.74
C PHE A 54 19.21 -2.86 24.10
N SER A 55 18.96 -4.16 24.16
CA SER A 55 19.82 -5.16 23.56
C SER A 55 19.68 -5.05 22.04
N THR A 56 20.82 -5.14 21.37
CA THR A 56 20.91 -5.28 19.91
C THR A 56 20.58 -6.72 19.46
N ASP A 57 19.98 -7.52 20.33
CA ASP A 57 19.54 -8.87 20.01
C ASP A 57 18.36 -8.79 19.03
N ASP A 58 18.30 -9.74 18.12
CA ASP A 58 17.22 -9.85 17.16
C ASP A 58 15.86 -9.88 17.90
N PRO A 59 14.87 -9.09 17.47
CA PRO A 59 13.56 -9.08 18.08
C PRO A 59 12.92 -10.46 18.00
N VAL A 60 12.25 -10.88 19.08
CA VAL A 60 11.56 -12.15 19.18
C VAL A 60 10.06 -11.94 18.98
N ASP A 61 9.42 -12.84 18.26
CA ASP A 61 7.96 -12.79 18.04
C ASP A 61 7.20 -12.75 19.36
N ALA A 62 6.20 -11.87 19.45
CA ALA A 62 5.35 -11.74 20.62
C ALA A 62 4.60 -13.05 20.92
N ILE A 63 4.58 -13.40 22.19
CA ILE A 63 3.68 -14.45 22.72
C ILE A 63 2.47 -13.74 23.30
N TRP A 64 1.38 -13.78 22.57
CA TRP A 64 0.14 -13.12 22.95
C TRP A 64 -0.60 -13.85 24.06
N GLY A 65 -1.08 -13.10 25.02
CA GLY A 65 -2.05 -13.60 25.98
C GLY A 65 -3.41 -13.90 25.33
N VAL A 66 -4.27 -14.60 26.03
CA VAL A 66 -5.57 -15.02 25.49
C VAL A 66 -6.57 -13.85 25.36
N ASP A 67 -6.29 -12.74 26.01
CA ASP A 67 -7.11 -11.54 26.07
C ASP A 67 -6.41 -10.28 25.56
N ASP A 68 -5.20 -10.44 25.03
CA ASP A 68 -4.42 -9.35 24.45
C ASP A 68 -4.78 -9.16 23.00
N PHE A 69 -5.07 -7.93 22.61
CA PHE A 69 -5.25 -7.57 21.22
C PHE A 69 -4.95 -6.09 20.95
N VAL A 70 -4.72 -5.78 19.70
CA VAL A 70 -4.72 -4.42 19.17
C VAL A 70 -5.66 -4.35 17.99
N SER A 71 -6.64 -3.43 18.04
CA SER A 71 -7.57 -3.22 16.93
C SER A 71 -7.34 -1.87 16.26
N LEU A 72 -7.34 -1.89 14.91
CA LEU A 72 -7.47 -0.69 14.10
C LEU A 72 -8.95 -0.35 13.99
N MET A 73 -9.30 0.88 14.38
CA MET A 73 -10.66 1.37 14.49
C MET A 73 -10.87 2.57 13.57
N VAL A 74 -12.12 2.81 13.15
CA VAL A 74 -12.55 4.03 12.45
C VAL A 74 -13.74 4.67 13.13
N SER A 75 -13.79 6.00 13.10
CA SER A 75 -14.92 6.80 13.60
C SER A 75 -15.29 7.88 12.59
N GLU A 76 -16.58 7.96 12.24
CA GLU A 76 -17.15 9.02 11.37
C GLU A 76 -17.86 10.13 12.19
N ASP A 77 -17.84 10.06 13.52
CA ASP A 77 -18.51 11.00 14.43
C ASP A 77 -17.54 11.68 15.41
N SER A 78 -16.32 11.94 14.92
CA SER A 78 -15.25 12.62 15.67
C SER A 78 -14.72 11.86 16.88
N GLY A 79 -14.92 10.55 16.95
CA GLY A 79 -14.44 9.68 18.02
C GLY A 79 -15.49 9.36 19.09
N SER A 80 -16.77 9.65 18.81
CA SER A 80 -17.86 9.30 19.75
C SER A 80 -18.21 7.83 19.68
N THR A 81 -18.17 7.23 18.50
CA THR A 81 -18.32 5.79 18.28
C THR A 81 -17.21 5.27 17.35
N TRP A 82 -16.86 4.00 17.53
CA TRP A 82 -15.77 3.37 16.80
C TRP A 82 -16.24 2.04 16.19
N VAL A 83 -15.79 1.79 14.96
CA VAL A 83 -16.02 0.54 14.23
C VAL A 83 -14.66 -0.12 14.00
N GLU A 84 -14.56 -1.41 14.33
CA GLU A 84 -13.35 -2.19 14.11
C GLU A 84 -13.13 -2.45 12.61
N LEU A 85 -11.90 -2.22 12.14
CA LEU A 85 -11.47 -2.48 10.78
C LEU A 85 -10.61 -3.75 10.69
N TYR A 86 -9.76 -3.95 11.68
CA TYR A 86 -8.81 -5.05 11.73
C TYR A 86 -8.33 -5.28 13.16
N THR A 87 -7.99 -6.53 13.51
CA THR A 87 -7.48 -6.87 14.83
C THR A 87 -6.26 -7.77 14.74
N TRP A 88 -5.25 -7.49 15.54
CA TRP A 88 -4.07 -8.30 15.78
C TRP A 88 -4.18 -8.93 17.16
N ASP A 89 -3.95 -10.24 17.20
CA ASP A 89 -3.95 -11.08 18.40
C ASP A 89 -3.01 -12.27 18.21
N GLY A 90 -3.08 -13.25 19.09
CA GLY A 90 -2.25 -14.48 18.99
C GLY A 90 -2.49 -15.33 17.74
N ASN A 91 -3.61 -15.16 17.03
CA ASN A 91 -3.91 -15.86 15.79
C ASN A 91 -3.49 -15.07 14.55
N ASN A 92 -3.23 -13.79 14.72
CA ASN A 92 -3.04 -12.84 13.64
C ASN A 92 -1.89 -11.84 13.93
N SER A 93 -0.83 -12.33 14.56
CA SER A 93 0.35 -11.53 14.92
C SER A 93 1.09 -11.04 13.68
N PRO A 94 1.53 -9.76 13.63
CA PRO A 94 2.37 -9.27 12.53
C PRO A 94 3.81 -9.79 12.58
N GLY A 95 4.22 -10.41 13.71
CA GLY A 95 5.57 -10.89 13.95
C GLY A 95 6.57 -9.79 14.31
N ALA A 96 7.74 -10.23 14.79
CA ALA A 96 8.79 -9.34 15.29
C ALA A 96 9.51 -8.57 14.17
N ALA A 97 9.61 -9.15 12.99
CA ALA A 97 10.22 -8.47 11.83
C ALA A 97 9.36 -7.32 11.29
N GLY A 98 8.11 -7.23 11.77
CA GLY A 98 7.13 -6.29 11.24
C GLY A 98 6.58 -6.68 9.88
N ALA A 99 5.41 -6.20 9.57
CA ALA A 99 4.77 -6.39 8.27
C ALA A 99 3.91 -5.19 7.91
N ALA A 100 3.86 -4.88 6.62
CA ALA A 100 2.80 -4.02 6.10
C ALA A 100 1.46 -4.76 6.25
N MET A 101 0.48 -4.10 6.86
CA MET A 101 -0.88 -4.62 6.87
C MET A 101 -1.40 -4.69 5.43
N PRO A 102 -2.20 -5.72 5.05
CA PRO A 102 -2.90 -5.68 3.78
C PRO A 102 -3.68 -4.37 3.62
N GLU A 103 -3.49 -3.70 2.48
CA GLU A 103 -4.14 -2.41 2.20
C GLU A 103 -5.65 -2.48 2.40
N LEU A 104 -6.20 -1.57 3.21
CA LEU A 104 -7.63 -1.50 3.46
C LEU A 104 -8.31 -0.48 2.54
N ASN A 105 -9.29 -0.94 1.78
CA ASN A 105 -10.16 -0.06 1.00
C ASN A 105 -11.18 0.63 1.91
N LEU A 106 -11.15 1.96 1.94
CA LEU A 106 -12.01 2.80 2.76
C LEU A 106 -13.26 3.32 2.02
N SER A 107 -13.62 2.77 0.88
CA SER A 107 -14.75 3.24 0.05
C SER A 107 -16.13 3.17 0.73
N ALA A 108 -16.23 2.44 1.84
CA ALA A 108 -17.45 2.39 2.67
C ALA A 108 -17.60 3.64 3.56
N TYR A 109 -16.55 4.45 3.71
CA TYR A 109 -16.50 5.61 4.59
C TYR A 109 -16.43 6.89 3.76
N THR A 110 -17.05 7.98 4.25
CA THR A 110 -17.07 9.27 3.54
C THR A 110 -17.11 10.44 4.53
N GLY A 111 -16.65 11.62 4.10
CA GLY A 111 -16.57 12.79 4.94
C GLY A 111 -15.40 12.71 5.93
N LEU A 112 -15.54 13.35 7.09
CA LEU A 112 -14.47 13.39 8.09
C LEU A 112 -14.44 12.10 8.91
N ALA A 113 -13.33 11.40 8.88
CA ALA A 113 -13.10 10.20 9.69
C ALA A 113 -11.83 10.33 10.54
N LYS A 114 -11.82 9.67 11.68
CA LYS A 114 -10.64 9.43 12.50
C LYS A 114 -10.34 7.94 12.54
N PHE A 115 -9.08 7.61 12.70
CA PHE A 115 -8.61 6.26 12.92
C PHE A 115 -7.97 6.14 14.29
N ALA A 116 -8.01 4.96 14.87
CA ALA A 116 -7.34 4.71 16.14
C ALA A 116 -6.77 3.29 16.19
N PHE A 117 -5.68 3.13 16.93
CA PHE A 117 -5.22 1.84 17.41
C PHE A 117 -5.64 1.72 18.85
N TYR A 118 -6.45 0.72 19.15
CA TYR A 118 -6.94 0.39 20.47
C TYR A 118 -6.30 -0.88 20.97
N ALA A 119 -5.59 -0.81 22.09
CA ALA A 119 -4.91 -1.94 22.71
C ALA A 119 -5.59 -2.29 24.03
N GLU A 120 -5.90 -3.57 24.24
CA GLU A 120 -6.51 -4.08 25.46
C GLU A 120 -5.76 -5.31 25.97
N SER A 121 -5.64 -5.39 27.29
CA SER A 121 -5.22 -6.57 28.06
C SER A 121 -5.94 -6.53 29.42
N THR A 122 -6.54 -7.62 29.86
CA THR A 122 -7.38 -7.65 31.06
C THR A 122 -6.90 -8.59 32.15
N VAL A 123 -6.44 -9.78 31.84
CA VAL A 123 -6.13 -10.81 32.85
C VAL A 123 -4.81 -11.54 32.62
N ASP A 124 -4.33 -11.65 31.42
CA ASP A 124 -3.07 -12.32 31.13
C ASP A 124 -1.88 -11.36 31.34
N ASN A 125 -0.71 -11.92 31.59
CA ASN A 125 0.54 -11.17 31.81
C ASN A 125 1.54 -11.40 30.67
N ALA A 126 1.06 -11.57 29.46
CA ALA A 126 1.96 -11.47 28.31
C ALA A 126 2.59 -10.08 28.29
N ASP A 127 3.84 -10.00 27.86
CA ASP A 127 4.61 -8.76 27.88
C ASP A 127 5.03 -8.45 26.44
N ILE A 128 4.18 -7.67 25.75
CA ILE A 128 4.25 -7.44 24.32
C ILE A 128 4.51 -5.98 24.05
N ASP A 129 5.48 -5.69 23.19
CA ASP A 129 5.63 -4.38 22.55
C ASP A 129 4.98 -4.42 21.15
N PHE A 130 3.93 -3.62 20.94
CA PHE A 130 3.27 -3.45 19.65
C PHE A 130 3.65 -2.10 19.03
N PHE A 131 4.07 -2.13 17.78
CA PHE A 131 4.58 -0.98 17.03
C PHE A 131 3.67 -0.62 15.87
N VAL A 132 3.57 0.69 15.60
CA VAL A 132 2.84 1.26 14.47
C VAL A 132 3.74 2.29 13.77
N ASP A 133 3.93 2.13 12.48
CA ASP A 133 4.71 3.05 11.64
C ASP A 133 4.06 3.22 10.25
N ASN A 134 4.54 4.20 9.48
CA ASN A 134 4.15 4.45 8.10
C ASN A 134 2.63 4.53 7.85
N PHE A 135 1.85 4.94 8.88
CA PHE A 135 0.41 5.12 8.72
C PHE A 135 0.12 6.18 7.67
N SER A 136 -0.63 5.80 6.64
CA SER A 136 -0.98 6.69 5.54
C SER A 136 -2.37 6.42 4.98
N ILE A 137 -3.04 7.49 4.53
CA ILE A 137 -4.28 7.44 3.77
C ILE A 137 -3.99 7.98 2.38
N THR A 138 -4.17 7.15 1.37
CA THR A 138 -3.89 7.49 -0.03
C THR A 138 -5.14 7.39 -0.89
N SER A 139 -5.25 8.19 -1.93
CA SER A 139 -6.36 8.11 -2.89
C SER A 139 -6.12 7.09 -4.01
N THR A 140 -4.96 6.47 -4.01
CA THR A 140 -4.59 5.39 -4.94
C THR A 140 -4.00 4.24 -4.14
N PRO A 141 -4.29 2.98 -4.49
CA PRO A 141 -3.68 1.83 -3.84
C PRO A 141 -2.16 1.90 -3.93
N LEU A 142 -1.43 1.52 -2.87
CA LEU A 142 0.04 1.38 -2.90
C LEU A 142 0.50 0.08 -3.57
N GLY A 143 -0.40 -0.89 -3.75
CA GLY A 143 -0.12 -2.10 -4.51
C GLY A 143 0.20 -1.77 -5.97
N LEU A 144 1.02 -2.62 -6.61
CA LEU A 144 1.03 -2.67 -8.06
C LEU A 144 -0.41 -2.99 -8.49
N GLU A 145 -1.20 -1.96 -8.74
CA GLU A 145 -2.37 -2.19 -9.58
C GLU A 145 -1.85 -2.88 -10.85
N ASP A 146 -2.31 -4.10 -11.08
CA ASP A 146 -2.60 -4.46 -12.45
C ASP A 146 -3.38 -3.27 -13.01
N VAL A 147 -2.75 -2.50 -13.91
CA VAL A 147 -3.34 -1.32 -14.54
C VAL A 147 -4.51 -1.82 -15.41
N ASN A 148 -5.56 -2.26 -14.73
CA ASN A 148 -6.91 -2.40 -15.24
C ASN A 148 -7.74 -1.15 -14.91
N THR A 149 -7.09 0.01 -14.79
CA THR A 149 -7.74 1.24 -15.21
C THR A 149 -8.19 0.94 -16.65
N LYS A 150 -9.46 1.14 -16.96
CA LYS A 150 -9.95 1.06 -18.34
C LYS A 150 -9.01 1.89 -19.17
N SER A 151 -7.97 1.24 -19.69
CA SER A 151 -7.02 1.87 -20.57
C SER A 151 -7.83 2.43 -21.71
N ASN A 152 -7.68 3.71 -21.99
CA ASN A 152 -8.36 4.34 -23.13
C ASN A 152 -7.96 3.68 -24.45
N PHE A 153 -7.07 2.70 -24.38
CA PHE A 153 -6.61 1.91 -25.51
C PHE A 153 -6.35 0.44 -25.12
N THR A 154 -6.36 -0.41 -26.11
CA THR A 154 -5.90 -1.81 -26.02
C THR A 154 -4.64 -1.99 -26.84
N TYR A 155 -3.78 -2.92 -26.46
CA TYR A 155 -2.53 -3.21 -27.17
C TYR A 155 -2.29 -4.72 -27.23
N PHE A 156 -1.81 -5.20 -28.35
CA PHE A 156 -1.54 -6.63 -28.59
C PHE A 156 -0.61 -6.84 -29.80
N PRO A 157 0.10 -7.97 -29.86
CA PRO A 157 0.27 -8.95 -28.80
C PRO A 157 1.27 -8.46 -27.72
N ASN A 158 1.15 -9.00 -26.53
CA ASN A 158 2.15 -8.86 -25.48
C ASN A 158 2.35 -10.25 -24.82
N PRO A 159 3.49 -10.92 -24.98
CA PRO A 159 4.72 -10.47 -25.66
C PRO A 159 4.59 -10.20 -27.15
N VAL A 160 5.37 -9.22 -27.65
CA VAL A 160 5.41 -8.82 -29.06
C VAL A 160 6.65 -9.37 -29.76
N ASN A 161 6.49 -9.83 -31.00
CA ASN A 161 7.64 -10.19 -31.85
C ASN A 161 8.10 -9.03 -32.74
N ASN A 162 7.28 -8.56 -33.67
CA ASN A 162 7.68 -7.53 -34.61
C ASN A 162 6.81 -6.27 -34.54
N VAL A 163 5.52 -6.42 -34.40
CA VAL A 163 4.56 -5.31 -34.48
C VAL A 163 3.62 -5.32 -33.28
N LEU A 164 3.58 -4.20 -32.58
CA LEU A 164 2.61 -3.93 -31.51
C LEU A 164 1.44 -3.12 -32.07
N SER A 165 0.25 -3.70 -32.09
CA SER A 165 -0.97 -3.01 -32.46
C SER A 165 -1.54 -2.27 -31.28
N ILE A 166 -1.95 -1.01 -31.46
CA ILE A 166 -2.59 -0.19 -30.44
C ILE A 166 -3.92 0.29 -31.02
N LYS A 167 -5.00 0.09 -30.24
CA LYS A 167 -6.36 0.51 -30.60
C LYS A 167 -6.98 1.28 -29.47
N ALA A 168 -7.34 2.52 -29.69
CA ALA A 168 -7.97 3.44 -28.76
C ALA A 168 -9.43 3.75 -29.14
N GLN A 169 -10.17 4.38 -28.21
CA GLN A 169 -11.53 4.88 -28.50
C GLN A 169 -11.50 6.27 -29.15
N ALA A 170 -10.39 7.01 -29.03
CA ALA A 170 -10.19 8.31 -29.64
C ALA A 170 -8.86 8.34 -30.40
N SER A 171 -8.59 9.45 -31.11
CA SER A 171 -7.33 9.65 -31.84
C SER A 171 -6.14 9.63 -30.90
N ILE A 172 -5.10 8.87 -31.25
CA ILE A 172 -3.83 8.79 -30.54
C ILE A 172 -2.96 9.96 -31.01
N ASP A 173 -2.64 10.87 -30.11
CA ASP A 173 -1.83 12.07 -30.41
C ASP A 173 -0.36 11.71 -30.59
N SER A 174 0.18 10.89 -29.69
CA SER A 174 1.56 10.43 -29.79
C SER A 174 1.81 9.10 -29.10
N ILE A 175 2.82 8.40 -29.57
CA ILE A 175 3.37 7.18 -28.95
C ILE A 175 4.86 7.34 -28.79
N THR A 176 5.38 7.03 -27.61
CA THR A 176 6.82 6.99 -27.33
C THR A 176 7.17 5.66 -26.64
N VAL A 177 8.15 4.97 -27.16
CA VAL A 177 8.65 3.72 -26.58
C VAL A 177 10.00 3.98 -25.92
N TYR A 178 10.14 3.54 -24.69
CA TYR A 178 11.36 3.66 -23.89
C TYR A 178 11.93 2.27 -23.57
N ASN A 179 13.24 2.17 -23.55
CA ASN A 179 13.92 1.00 -22.99
C ASN A 179 13.99 1.09 -21.45
N MET A 180 14.55 0.07 -20.80
CA MET A 180 14.69 0.01 -19.33
C MET A 180 15.59 1.10 -18.74
N LEU A 181 16.40 1.79 -19.55
CA LEU A 181 17.24 2.93 -19.14
C LEU A 181 16.53 4.28 -19.33
N GLY A 182 15.24 4.27 -19.75
CA GLY A 182 14.47 5.49 -20.02
C GLY A 182 14.83 6.19 -21.35
N GLN A 183 15.63 5.56 -22.21
CA GLN A 183 15.97 6.13 -23.50
C GLN A 183 14.83 5.88 -24.50
N THR A 184 14.43 6.92 -25.23
CA THR A 184 13.45 6.79 -26.32
C THR A 184 14.04 5.97 -27.47
N VAL A 185 13.36 4.87 -27.82
CA VAL A 185 13.75 3.98 -28.94
C VAL A 185 12.81 4.06 -30.14
N VAL A 186 11.54 4.42 -29.92
CA VAL A 186 10.57 4.69 -30.99
C VAL A 186 9.74 5.91 -30.62
N ARG A 187 9.40 6.76 -31.60
CA ARG A 187 8.42 7.84 -31.45
C ARG A 187 7.55 7.93 -32.71
N SER A 188 6.24 8.15 -32.51
CA SER A 188 5.26 8.27 -33.58
C SER A 188 4.12 9.21 -33.16
N THR A 189 3.50 9.88 -34.14
CA THR A 189 2.34 10.77 -33.98
C THR A 189 1.24 10.34 -34.97
N PRO A 190 0.56 9.23 -34.71
CA PRO A 190 -0.31 8.58 -35.70
C PRO A 190 -1.55 9.39 -36.05
N ASN A 191 -2.11 10.18 -35.12
CA ASN A 191 -3.36 10.94 -35.29
C ASN A 191 -4.54 10.07 -35.77
N THR A 192 -4.58 8.82 -35.32
CA THR A 192 -5.63 7.84 -35.65
C THR A 192 -5.98 7.02 -34.43
N ALA A 193 -7.19 6.47 -34.37
CA ALA A 193 -7.64 5.64 -33.27
C ALA A 193 -6.99 4.22 -33.26
N THR A 194 -6.38 3.82 -34.35
CA THR A 194 -5.71 2.52 -34.46
C THR A 194 -4.37 2.69 -35.19
N THR A 195 -3.32 2.12 -34.63
CA THR A 195 -1.97 2.22 -35.20
C THR A 195 -1.14 0.98 -34.88
N ALA A 196 -0.02 0.85 -35.56
CA ALA A 196 0.94 -0.22 -35.37
C ALA A 196 2.33 0.39 -35.11
N VAL A 197 3.01 -0.11 -34.08
CA VAL A 197 4.38 0.27 -33.71
C VAL A 197 5.31 -0.85 -34.14
N ASP A 198 6.27 -0.51 -35.01
CA ASP A 198 7.32 -1.45 -35.42
C ASP A 198 8.34 -1.60 -34.28
N MET A 199 8.45 -2.81 -33.76
CA MET A 199 9.40 -3.21 -32.73
C MET A 199 10.42 -4.22 -33.26
N SER A 200 10.45 -4.50 -34.56
CA SER A 200 11.30 -5.53 -35.16
C SER A 200 12.78 -5.28 -34.96
N GLY A 201 13.22 -4.00 -34.97
CA GLY A 201 14.59 -3.59 -34.74
C GLY A 201 15.05 -3.53 -33.29
N LEU A 202 14.14 -3.84 -32.32
CA LEU A 202 14.45 -3.77 -30.88
C LEU A 202 14.93 -5.13 -30.38
N HIS A 203 15.84 -5.09 -29.41
CA HIS A 203 16.32 -6.31 -28.74
C HIS A 203 15.24 -6.92 -27.84
N THR A 204 15.34 -8.22 -27.59
CA THR A 204 14.50 -8.90 -26.57
C THR A 204 14.64 -8.24 -25.22
N GLY A 205 13.52 -7.96 -24.58
CA GLY A 205 13.48 -7.28 -23.27
C GLY A 205 12.17 -6.58 -22.97
N ALA A 206 12.15 -5.87 -21.85
CA ALA A 206 11.00 -5.07 -21.44
C ALA A 206 11.13 -3.63 -21.95
N TYR A 207 9.99 -3.08 -22.39
CA TYR A 207 9.86 -1.70 -22.88
C TYR A 207 8.66 -1.03 -22.20
N PHE A 208 8.72 0.28 -22.08
CA PHE A 208 7.59 1.10 -21.66
C PHE A 208 7.05 1.85 -22.87
N VAL A 209 5.76 1.65 -23.15
CA VAL A 209 5.06 2.30 -24.25
C VAL A 209 4.14 3.36 -23.66
N GLN A 210 4.43 4.61 -23.90
CA GLN A 210 3.67 5.77 -23.48
C GLN A 210 2.76 6.21 -24.65
N VAL A 211 1.47 6.30 -24.39
CA VAL A 211 0.44 6.69 -25.37
C VAL A 211 -0.27 7.94 -24.87
N ALA A 212 -0.31 8.99 -25.67
CA ALA A 212 -1.05 10.21 -25.39
C ALA A 212 -2.36 10.24 -26.23
N ILE A 213 -3.49 10.48 -25.55
CA ILE A 213 -4.82 10.57 -26.11
C ILE A 213 -5.58 11.70 -25.41
N ASN A 214 -6.05 12.73 -26.14
CA ASN A 214 -6.83 13.84 -25.59
C ASN A 214 -6.19 14.50 -24.35
N ASN A 215 -4.91 14.81 -24.40
CA ASN A 215 -4.12 15.36 -23.28
C ASN A 215 -3.92 14.40 -22.07
N SER A 216 -4.42 13.19 -22.13
CA SER A 216 -4.12 12.14 -21.15
C SER A 216 -2.94 11.30 -21.63
N ILE A 217 -2.03 10.95 -20.73
CA ILE A 217 -0.86 10.12 -21.01
C ILE A 217 -0.93 8.86 -20.18
N GLU A 218 -0.91 7.72 -20.85
CA GLU A 218 -0.88 6.41 -20.21
C GLU A 218 0.38 5.66 -20.62
N THR A 219 0.97 4.88 -19.70
CA THR A 219 2.17 4.10 -19.95
C THR A 219 1.93 2.64 -19.63
N VAL A 220 2.25 1.75 -20.57
CA VAL A 220 2.09 0.30 -20.40
C VAL A 220 3.44 -0.41 -20.60
N ARG A 221 3.61 -1.54 -19.93
CA ARG A 221 4.77 -2.39 -20.08
C ARG A 221 4.54 -3.43 -21.18
N VAL A 222 5.47 -3.53 -22.11
CA VAL A 222 5.45 -4.49 -23.23
C VAL A 222 6.71 -5.35 -23.17
N ILE A 223 6.55 -6.64 -23.38
CA ILE A 223 7.67 -7.59 -23.49
C ILE A 223 7.94 -7.87 -24.97
N LYS A 224 9.17 -7.65 -25.42
CA LYS A 224 9.66 -7.99 -26.75
C LYS A 224 10.40 -9.33 -26.69
N ASN A 225 9.97 -10.28 -27.52
CA ASN A 225 10.66 -11.55 -27.74
C ASN A 225 11.75 -11.45 -28.81
#